data_c3f926cc231214dcb7994b68dbfeffce
#
_entry.id   c3f926cc231214dcb7994b68dbfeffce
#
_cell.length_a   1.000
_cell.length_b   1.000
_cell.length_c   1.000
_cell.angle_alpha   90.00
_cell.angle_beta   90.00
_cell.angle_gamma   90.00
#
_symmetry.space_group_name_H-M   'P 1'
#
loop_
_entity.id
_entity.type
_entity.pdbx_description
1 polymer ?
#
loop_
_entity_poly.entity_id
_entity_poly.type
_entity_poly.pdbx_seq_one_letter_code
_entity_poly.pdbx_strand_id
1 'polypeptide(L)'
;PLCHALVTIPTGDCSSLNLAQAVMVLAYELFTAARDPRPRGAPRLANTRELESMYAMLQETLLKINFISHQNPEHWMFNVRQLFQRHGLRAREAQVIKGICRQIDWYVRSRLAEKKDSQGL
;
A
#
# COMPACT_ATOMS: atom_id res chain seq x y z
N PRO A 1 29.28 16.91 -5.45
CA PRO A 1 29.19 15.74 -6.34
C PRO A 1 28.33 16.08 -7.54
N LEU A 2 28.84 15.82 -8.76
CA LEU A 2 28.16 16.10 -10.04
C LEU A 2 27.17 15.00 -10.43
N CYS A 3 27.12 13.88 -9.69
CA CYS A 3 26.26 12.74 -9.97
C CYS A 3 25.17 12.61 -8.92
N HIS A 4 23.92 12.39 -9.37
CA HIS A 4 22.75 12.21 -8.52
C HIS A 4 22.40 10.72 -8.31
N ALA A 5 22.96 9.84 -9.14
CA ALA A 5 22.74 8.40 -9.06
C ALA A 5 24.00 7.65 -9.48
N LEU A 6 24.22 6.48 -8.87
CA LEU A 6 25.26 5.53 -9.24
C LEU A 6 24.59 4.28 -9.83
N VAL A 7 25.06 3.85 -11.00
CA VAL A 7 24.59 2.63 -11.66
C VAL A 7 25.74 1.64 -11.72
N THR A 8 25.51 0.41 -11.28
CA THR A 8 26.46 -0.68 -11.35
C THR A 8 25.99 -1.72 -12.35
N ILE A 9 26.85 -2.08 -13.31
CA ILE A 9 26.59 -3.15 -14.27
C ILE A 9 27.30 -4.41 -13.77
N PRO A 10 26.58 -5.51 -13.46
CA PRO A 10 27.22 -6.76 -13.05
C PRO A 10 28.07 -7.34 -14.20
N THR A 11 29.35 -7.61 -13.94
CA THR A 11 30.29 -8.09 -14.97
C THR A 11 30.84 -9.50 -14.69
N GLY A 12 30.31 -10.22 -13.71
CA GLY A 12 30.82 -11.52 -13.32
C GLY A 12 32.29 -11.45 -12.84
N ASP A 13 33.15 -12.31 -13.39
CA ASP A 13 34.56 -12.37 -13.02
C ASP A 13 35.42 -11.23 -13.61
N CYS A 14 34.83 -10.39 -14.47
CA CYS A 14 35.53 -9.23 -15.04
C CYS A 14 35.36 -8.01 -14.14
N SER A 15 36.47 -7.40 -13.70
CA SER A 15 36.44 -6.25 -12.79
C SER A 15 35.99 -4.94 -13.43
N SER A 16 35.98 -4.83 -14.76
CA SER A 16 35.58 -3.61 -15.48
C SER A 16 35.06 -3.90 -16.87
N LEU A 17 34.11 -3.07 -17.31
CA LEU A 17 33.60 -3.06 -18.68
C LEU A 17 34.29 -1.95 -19.48
N ASN A 18 34.51 -2.20 -20.77
CA ASN A 18 34.90 -1.12 -21.68
C ASN A 18 33.81 -0.02 -21.69
N LEU A 19 34.23 1.24 -21.69
CA LEU A 19 33.32 2.39 -21.64
C LEU A 19 32.25 2.34 -22.74
N ALA A 20 32.64 1.99 -23.98
CA ALA A 20 31.68 1.87 -25.09
C ALA A 20 30.64 0.76 -24.84
N GLN A 21 31.06 -0.36 -24.25
CA GLN A 21 30.17 -1.45 -23.87
C GLN A 21 29.22 -1.01 -22.75
N ALA A 22 29.71 -0.30 -21.74
CA ALA A 22 28.87 0.24 -20.67
C ALA A 22 27.82 1.21 -21.21
N VAL A 23 28.21 2.12 -22.12
CA VAL A 23 27.28 3.05 -22.79
C VAL A 23 26.22 2.27 -23.59
N MET A 24 26.61 1.22 -24.32
CA MET A 24 25.68 0.40 -25.10
C MET A 24 24.66 -0.31 -24.20
N VAL A 25 25.10 -0.90 -23.09
CA VAL A 25 24.20 -1.57 -22.14
C VAL A 25 23.20 -0.57 -21.55
N LEU A 26 23.65 0.59 -21.10
CA LEU A 26 22.76 1.62 -20.56
C LEU A 26 21.78 2.15 -21.61
N ALA A 27 22.26 2.39 -22.84
CA ALA A 27 21.41 2.83 -23.95
C ALA A 27 20.35 1.76 -24.30
N TYR A 28 20.72 0.49 -24.29
CA TYR A 28 19.79 -0.62 -24.53
C TYR A 28 18.73 -0.73 -23.43
N GLU A 29 19.12 -0.64 -22.17
CA GLU A 29 18.17 -0.66 -21.04
C GLU A 29 17.20 0.53 -21.10
N LEU A 30 17.70 1.74 -21.34
CA LEU A 30 16.86 2.92 -21.52
C LEU A 30 15.90 2.79 -22.70
N PHE A 31 16.39 2.28 -23.84
CA PHE A 31 15.56 2.05 -25.03
C PHE A 31 14.48 1.01 -24.76
N THR A 32 14.83 -0.09 -24.09
CA THR A 32 13.89 -1.15 -23.74
C THR A 32 12.85 -0.64 -22.75
N ALA A 33 13.28 0.07 -21.71
CA ALA A 33 12.38 0.68 -20.74
C ALA A 33 11.43 1.72 -21.35
N ALA A 34 11.90 2.46 -22.37
CA ALA A 34 11.07 3.43 -23.09
C ALA A 34 10.07 2.75 -24.06
N ARG A 35 10.41 1.55 -24.56
CA ARG A 35 9.54 0.77 -25.47
C ARG A 35 8.60 -0.16 -24.76
N ASP A 36 8.91 -0.51 -23.50
CA ASP A 36 7.99 -1.30 -22.71
C ASP A 36 6.79 -0.40 -22.33
N PRO A 37 5.70 -0.43 -23.11
CA PRO A 37 4.53 0.30 -22.70
C PRO A 37 4.11 -0.39 -21.40
N ARG A 38 4.27 0.28 -20.28
CA ARG A 38 3.58 -0.13 -19.05
C ARG A 38 2.19 -0.55 -19.48
N PRO A 39 1.78 -1.82 -19.26
CA PRO A 39 0.51 -2.30 -19.77
C PRO A 39 -0.54 -1.26 -19.39
N ARG A 40 -1.24 -0.72 -20.41
CA ARG A 40 -2.36 0.21 -20.21
C ARG A 40 -3.34 -0.50 -19.29
N GLY A 41 -3.34 -0.13 -18.01
CA GLY A 41 -4.08 -0.82 -16.97
C GLY A 41 -3.24 -1.48 -15.88
N ALA A 42 -1.92 -1.25 -15.80
CA ALA A 42 -1.17 -1.61 -14.60
C ALA A 42 -1.86 -0.98 -13.39
N PRO A 43 -2.32 -1.78 -12.40
CA PRO A 43 -3.08 -1.26 -11.30
C PRO A 43 -2.26 -0.21 -10.54
N ARG A 44 -2.77 1.00 -10.47
CA ARG A 44 -2.14 2.13 -9.78
C ARG A 44 -2.00 1.82 -8.30
N LEU A 45 -0.82 2.07 -7.72
CA LEU A 45 -0.65 2.04 -6.27
C LEU A 45 -1.50 3.15 -5.62
N ALA A 46 -1.99 2.87 -4.43
CA ALA A 46 -2.68 3.86 -3.61
C ALA A 46 -1.71 4.99 -3.23
N ASN A 47 -2.15 6.22 -3.38
CA ASN A 47 -1.38 7.38 -2.93
C ASN A 47 -1.49 7.54 -1.41
N THR A 48 -0.63 8.40 -0.85
CA THR A 48 -0.56 8.63 0.61
C THR A 48 -1.92 9.03 1.19
N ARG A 49 -2.67 9.89 0.51
CA ARG A 49 -3.99 10.35 0.97
C ARG A 49 -5.02 9.22 1.01
N GLU A 50 -5.00 8.33 0.02
CA GLU A 50 -5.88 7.15 -0.03
C GLU A 50 -5.54 6.16 1.08
N LEU A 51 -4.25 5.93 1.34
CA LEU A 51 -3.77 5.07 2.43
C LEU A 51 -4.14 5.64 3.80
N GLU A 52 -3.89 6.92 4.05
CA GLU A 52 -4.23 7.55 5.33
C GLU A 52 -5.74 7.53 5.60
N SER A 53 -6.56 7.80 4.57
CA SER A 53 -8.01 7.67 4.66
C SER A 53 -8.47 6.24 4.97
N MET A 54 -7.81 5.24 4.40
CA MET A 54 -8.07 3.83 4.67
C MET A 54 -7.68 3.46 6.10
N TYR A 55 -6.49 3.86 6.56
CA TYR A 55 -6.01 3.58 7.92
C TYR A 55 -6.88 4.23 8.99
N ALA A 56 -7.34 5.46 8.78
CA ALA A 56 -8.24 6.13 9.70
C ALA A 56 -9.57 5.37 9.85
N MET A 57 -10.17 4.96 8.73
CA MET A 57 -11.41 4.17 8.74
C MET A 57 -11.20 2.78 9.39
N LEU A 58 -10.08 2.13 9.10
CA LEU A 58 -9.74 0.83 9.67
C LEU A 58 -9.56 0.92 11.18
N GLN A 59 -8.84 1.93 11.68
CA GLN A 59 -8.66 2.17 13.10
C GLN A 59 -10.00 2.37 13.82
N GLU A 60 -10.89 3.19 13.28
CA GLU A 60 -12.22 3.41 13.84
C GLU A 60 -13.04 2.11 13.90
N THR A 61 -13.02 1.32 12.83
CA THR A 61 -13.71 0.04 12.77
C THR A 61 -13.15 -0.96 13.79
N LEU A 62 -11.83 -1.09 13.89
CA LEU A 62 -11.17 -2.01 14.80
C LEU A 62 -11.40 -1.64 16.27
N LEU A 63 -11.49 -0.35 16.60
CA LEU A 63 -11.90 0.13 17.92
C LEU A 63 -13.35 -0.22 18.23
N LYS A 64 -14.28 0.00 17.29
CA LYS A 64 -15.72 -0.31 17.46
C LYS A 64 -16.00 -1.78 17.75
N ILE A 65 -15.24 -2.68 17.14
CA ILE A 65 -15.39 -4.13 17.37
C ILE A 65 -14.51 -4.66 18.51
N ASN A 66 -13.85 -3.77 19.26
CA ASN A 66 -12.91 -4.11 20.35
C ASN A 66 -11.76 -5.04 19.92
N PHE A 67 -11.35 -5.00 18.66
CA PHE A 67 -10.19 -5.76 18.19
C PHE A 67 -8.88 -5.14 18.66
N ILE A 68 -8.81 -3.81 18.71
CA ILE A 68 -7.68 -3.06 19.28
C ILE A 68 -8.10 -2.35 20.56
N SER A 69 -7.16 -2.24 21.49
CA SER A 69 -7.40 -1.58 22.78
C SER A 69 -7.50 -0.06 22.61
N HIS A 70 -8.47 0.55 23.31
CA HIS A 70 -8.59 2.00 23.43
C HIS A 70 -7.43 2.66 24.18
N GLN A 71 -6.65 1.89 24.95
CA GLN A 71 -5.53 2.43 25.75
C GLN A 71 -4.32 2.79 24.90
N ASN A 72 -4.06 2.06 23.81
CA ASN A 72 -2.92 2.32 22.92
C ASN A 72 -3.22 1.95 21.46
N PRO A 73 -4.14 2.64 20.80
CA PRO A 73 -4.51 2.34 19.42
C PRO A 73 -3.38 2.58 18.43
N GLU A 74 -2.50 3.55 18.70
CA GLU A 74 -1.36 3.93 17.85
C GLU A 74 -0.37 2.77 17.65
N HIS A 75 -0.07 2.05 18.74
CA HIS A 75 0.84 0.90 18.69
C HIS A 75 0.30 -0.22 17.79
N TRP A 76 -0.99 -0.51 17.90
CA TRP A 76 -1.64 -1.50 17.05
C TRP A 76 -1.69 -1.06 15.59
N MET A 77 -1.99 0.21 15.34
CA MET A 77 -2.02 0.75 14.00
C MET A 77 -0.63 0.78 13.35
N PHE A 78 0.44 0.92 14.13
CA PHE A 78 1.80 0.79 13.62
C PHE A 78 2.04 -0.60 13.00
N ASN A 79 1.64 -1.67 13.71
CA ASN A 79 1.76 -3.05 13.19
C ASN A 79 0.88 -3.28 11.96
N VAL A 80 -0.32 -2.74 11.94
CA VAL A 80 -1.23 -2.80 10.79
C VAL A 80 -0.64 -2.09 9.58
N ARG A 81 -0.06 -0.90 9.78
CA ARG A 81 0.64 -0.15 8.72
C ARG A 81 1.82 -0.95 8.16
N GLN A 82 2.65 -1.54 9.03
CA GLN A 82 3.77 -2.38 8.59
C GLN A 82 3.32 -3.58 7.75
N LEU A 83 2.21 -4.22 8.12
CA LEU A 83 1.66 -5.34 7.36
C LEU A 83 1.33 -4.94 5.92
N PHE A 84 0.67 -3.81 5.72
CA PHE A 84 0.26 -3.33 4.41
C PHE A 84 1.39 -2.67 3.60
N GLN A 85 2.42 -2.13 4.27
CA GLN A 85 3.55 -1.49 3.59
C GLN A 85 4.48 -2.47 2.88
N ARG A 86 4.51 -3.74 3.28
CA ARG A 86 5.45 -4.74 2.74
C ARG A 86 5.35 -4.93 1.22
N HIS A 87 4.17 -4.78 0.64
CA HIS A 87 3.91 -5.06 -0.77
C HIS A 87 3.33 -3.89 -1.56
N GLY A 88 3.10 -2.75 -0.91
CA GLY A 88 2.45 -1.60 -1.52
C GLY A 88 1.00 -1.92 -1.93
N LEU A 89 0.02 -1.24 -1.35
CA LEU A 89 -1.39 -1.42 -1.70
C LEU A 89 -1.74 -0.74 -3.01
N ARG A 90 -2.47 -1.43 -3.85
CA ARG A 90 -3.10 -0.83 -5.03
C ARG A 90 -4.31 0.02 -4.61
N ALA A 91 -4.61 1.05 -5.37
CA ALA A 91 -5.75 1.94 -5.09
C ALA A 91 -7.07 1.16 -4.95
N ARG A 92 -7.27 0.11 -5.78
CA ARG A 92 -8.45 -0.75 -5.71
C ARG A 92 -8.50 -1.57 -4.42
N GLU A 93 -7.37 -2.08 -3.93
CA GLU A 93 -7.28 -2.85 -2.70
C GLU A 93 -7.62 -1.98 -1.48
N ALA A 94 -7.11 -0.76 -1.43
CA ALA A 94 -7.49 0.22 -0.41
C ALA A 94 -9.00 0.50 -0.41
N GLN A 95 -9.64 0.58 -1.58
CA GLN A 95 -11.10 0.75 -1.68
C GLN A 95 -11.87 -0.48 -1.19
N VAL A 96 -11.37 -1.69 -1.44
CA VAL A 96 -11.98 -2.94 -0.93
C VAL A 96 -11.95 -2.94 0.60
N ILE A 97 -10.80 -2.62 1.21
CA ILE A 97 -10.67 -2.54 2.67
C ILE A 97 -11.65 -1.51 3.25
N LYS A 98 -11.75 -0.32 2.66
CA LYS A 98 -12.75 0.70 3.05
C LYS A 98 -14.19 0.20 2.91
N GLY A 99 -14.46 -0.61 1.88
CA GLY A 99 -15.76 -1.28 1.70
C GLY A 99 -16.10 -2.24 2.83
N ILE A 100 -15.13 -3.07 3.23
CA ILE A 100 -15.28 -4.00 4.37
C ILE A 100 -15.55 -3.21 5.67
N CYS A 101 -14.79 -2.16 5.94
CA CYS A 101 -14.99 -1.31 7.12
C CYS A 101 -16.41 -0.72 7.16
N ARG A 102 -16.91 -0.20 6.03
CA ARG A 102 -18.29 0.32 5.93
C ARG A 102 -19.35 -0.75 6.21
N GLN A 103 -19.14 -1.96 5.71
CA GLN A 103 -20.06 -3.07 5.93
C GLN A 103 -20.10 -3.51 7.39
N ILE A 104 -18.93 -3.57 8.05
CA ILE A 104 -18.84 -3.86 9.48
C ILE A 104 -19.55 -2.76 10.29
N ASP A 105 -19.33 -1.50 9.97
CA ASP A 105 -19.96 -0.37 10.65
C ASP A 105 -21.50 -0.42 10.53
N TRP A 106 -21.99 -0.69 9.33
CA TRP A 106 -23.44 -0.90 9.11
C TRP A 106 -23.99 -2.05 9.96
N TYR A 107 -23.31 -3.20 9.96
CA TYR A 107 -23.73 -4.38 10.73
C TYR A 107 -23.78 -4.08 12.23
N VAL A 108 -22.76 -3.44 12.77
CA VAL A 108 -22.71 -3.06 14.20
C VAL A 108 -23.86 -2.13 14.56
N ARG A 109 -24.13 -1.12 13.72
CA ARG A 109 -25.25 -0.19 13.94
C ARG A 109 -26.61 -0.90 13.89
N SER A 110 -26.82 -1.79 12.91
CA SER A 110 -28.06 -2.55 12.79
C SER A 110 -28.31 -3.42 14.01
N ARG A 111 -27.29 -4.11 14.52
CA ARG A 111 -27.39 -4.93 15.73
C ARG A 111 -27.66 -4.15 17.00
N LEU A 112 -27.09 -2.95 17.13
CA LEU A 112 -27.37 -2.07 18.25
C LEU A 112 -28.80 -1.50 18.20
N ALA A 113 -29.35 -1.25 17.01
CA ALA A 113 -30.73 -0.82 16.85
C ALA A 113 -31.71 -1.95 17.25
N GLU A 114 -31.51 -3.17 16.74
CA GLU A 114 -32.33 -4.34 17.12
C GLU A 114 -32.36 -4.59 18.64
N LYS A 115 -31.20 -4.44 19.31
CA LYS A 115 -31.12 -4.58 20.78
C LYS A 115 -31.91 -3.51 21.53
N LYS A 116 -31.93 -2.27 21.04
CA LYS A 116 -32.70 -1.19 21.65
C LYS A 116 -34.21 -1.43 21.51
N ASP A 117 -34.65 -1.88 20.36
CA ASP A 117 -36.07 -2.20 20.13
C ASP A 117 -36.53 -3.41 20.97
N SER A 118 -35.64 -4.38 21.22
CA SER A 118 -35.95 -5.55 22.06
C SER A 118 -35.96 -5.25 23.56
N GLN A 119 -35.33 -4.16 24.01
CA GLN A 119 -35.29 -3.74 25.43
C GLN A 119 -36.30 -2.62 25.73
N GLY A 120 -36.97 -2.08 24.74
CA GLY A 120 -38.00 -1.06 24.87
C GLY A 120 -39.41 -1.60 25.06
N LEU A 121 -39.55 -2.92 25.23
CA LEU A 121 -40.73 -3.63 25.70
C LEU A 121 -40.52 -4.07 27.14
#